data_97de321a8caa22957490b77c5d423da1
#
_entry.id   97de321a8caa22957490b77c5d423da1
#
_cell.length_a   1.000
_cell.length_b   1.000
_cell.length_c   1.000
_cell.angle_alpha   90.00
_cell.angle_beta   90.00
_cell.angle_gamma   90.00
#
_symmetry.space_group_name_H-M   'P 1'
#
loop_
_entity.id
_entity.type
_entity.pdbx_description
1 polymer ?
#
loop_
_entity_poly.entity_id
_entity_poly.type
_entity_poly.pdbx_seq_one_letter_code
_entity_poly.pdbx_strand_id
1 'polypeptide(L)'
;TRLMYTTGRVVDVYGFSSGMKPLKSVPISTVGTVYVGHDGARYLLVIHQALFLGDKHPGSLVNPNQLRHHGLAVHDCPRQFDEASRHAIYVPESNVTIPLELDGVISYFESLKPTDNDLSTLDRVHLTNEADWEPYSKAFTEKEEVAQRCAAVAKVRNEKQVINRTAGA
;
A
#
# COMPACT_ATOMS: atom_id res chain seq x y z
N THR A 1 -5.54 10.26 -10.98
CA THR A 1 -4.06 10.17 -10.92
C THR A 1 -3.43 10.83 -12.15
N ARG A 2 -2.29 11.47 -12.00
CA ARG A 2 -1.55 12.15 -13.06
C ARG A 2 -0.08 11.73 -13.04
N LEU A 3 0.51 11.52 -14.21
CA LEU A 3 1.94 11.29 -14.37
C LEU A 3 2.73 12.57 -14.00
N MET A 4 3.73 12.43 -13.14
CA MET A 4 4.66 13.50 -12.80
C MET A 4 5.96 13.33 -13.59
N TYR A 5 6.61 12.18 -13.50
CA TYR A 5 7.80 11.83 -14.28
C TYR A 5 8.01 10.31 -14.35
N THR A 6 8.88 9.87 -15.24
CA THR A 6 9.26 8.46 -15.40
C THR A 6 10.68 8.22 -14.91
N THR A 7 10.95 7.01 -14.41
CA THR A 7 12.28 6.63 -13.90
C THR A 7 13.27 6.23 -15.01
N GLY A 8 12.79 6.07 -16.25
CA GLY A 8 13.54 5.47 -17.35
C GLY A 8 13.54 3.94 -17.35
N ARG A 9 13.06 3.29 -16.28
CA ARG A 9 12.88 1.83 -16.20
C ARG A 9 11.53 1.43 -16.75
N VAL A 10 11.47 0.24 -17.33
CA VAL A 10 10.22 -0.36 -17.84
C VAL A 10 10.09 -1.80 -17.36
N VAL A 11 8.84 -2.26 -17.26
CA VAL A 11 8.52 -3.65 -16.90
C VAL A 11 7.43 -4.19 -17.83
N ASP A 12 7.39 -5.49 -17.98
CA ASP A 12 6.31 -6.20 -18.63
C ASP A 12 5.26 -6.60 -17.58
N VAL A 13 4.01 -6.29 -17.83
CA VAL A 13 2.89 -6.62 -16.93
C VAL A 13 2.10 -7.78 -17.52
N TYR A 14 2.04 -8.87 -16.79
CA TYR A 14 1.31 -10.07 -17.18
C TYR A 14 -0.01 -10.15 -16.38
N GLY A 15 -1.09 -10.51 -17.07
CA GLY A 15 -2.36 -10.82 -16.41
C GLY A 15 -2.31 -12.15 -15.66
N PHE A 16 -3.28 -12.38 -14.79
CA PHE A 16 -3.41 -13.62 -14.01
C PHE A 16 -3.86 -14.84 -14.85
N SER A 17 -4.28 -14.62 -16.09
CA SER A 17 -4.70 -15.68 -17.03
C SER A 17 -3.80 -15.72 -18.24
N SER A 18 -3.46 -16.93 -18.70
CA SER A 18 -2.65 -17.16 -19.91
C SER A 18 -3.28 -16.59 -21.20
N GLY A 19 -4.60 -16.36 -21.21
CA GLY A 19 -5.31 -15.73 -22.34
C GLY A 19 -5.20 -14.20 -22.39
N MET A 20 -4.70 -13.57 -21.34
CA MET A 20 -4.54 -12.11 -21.32
C MET A 20 -3.23 -11.71 -21.98
N LYS A 21 -3.33 -10.80 -22.97
CA LYS A 21 -2.13 -10.26 -23.62
C LYS A 21 -1.32 -9.43 -22.60
N PRO A 22 -0.01 -9.67 -22.46
CA PRO A 22 0.83 -8.86 -21.60
C PRO A 22 0.95 -7.43 -22.11
N LEU A 23 1.01 -6.48 -21.19
CA LEU A 23 1.40 -5.11 -21.48
C LEU A 23 2.93 -5.03 -21.46
N LYS A 24 3.53 -4.70 -22.59
CA LYS A 24 4.98 -4.64 -22.75
C LYS A 24 5.51 -3.25 -22.49
N SER A 25 6.71 -3.19 -21.88
CA SER A 25 7.47 -1.95 -21.69
C SER A 25 6.69 -0.85 -20.97
N VAL A 26 5.93 -1.21 -19.93
CA VAL A 26 5.21 -0.24 -19.09
C VAL A 26 6.23 0.55 -18.27
N PRO A 27 6.23 1.90 -18.35
CA PRO A 27 7.19 2.71 -17.61
C PRO A 27 6.90 2.68 -16.10
N ILE A 28 7.96 2.51 -15.32
CA ILE A 28 7.92 2.78 -13.87
C ILE A 28 8.00 4.29 -13.68
N SER A 29 7.05 4.83 -12.94
CA SER A 29 6.80 6.26 -12.90
C SER A 29 6.52 6.75 -11.49
N THR A 30 6.66 8.06 -11.31
CA THR A 30 6.10 8.78 -10.18
C THR A 30 4.80 9.43 -10.62
N VAL A 31 3.76 9.21 -9.85
CA VAL A 31 2.42 9.73 -10.10
C VAL A 31 1.91 10.52 -8.91
N GLY A 32 1.02 11.48 -9.18
CA GLY A 32 0.34 12.27 -8.17
C GLY A 32 -1.18 12.13 -8.25
N THR A 33 -1.84 12.22 -7.10
CA THR A 33 -3.30 12.35 -7.00
C THR A 33 -3.64 13.29 -5.85
N VAL A 34 -4.75 14.04 -5.96
CA VAL A 34 -5.17 14.96 -4.90
C VAL A 34 -6.12 14.24 -3.96
N TYR A 35 -5.81 14.23 -2.69
CA TYR A 35 -6.69 13.82 -1.62
C TYR A 35 -7.26 15.06 -0.92
N VAL A 36 -8.56 15.01 -0.61
CA VAL A 36 -9.25 16.05 0.15
C VAL A 36 -9.70 15.47 1.47
N GLY A 37 -9.15 15.96 2.57
CA GLY A 37 -9.52 15.56 3.92
C GLY A 37 -10.95 16.02 4.29
N HIS A 38 -11.51 15.42 5.32
CA HIS A 38 -12.84 15.80 5.84
C HIS A 38 -12.90 17.26 6.34
N ASP A 39 -11.77 17.82 6.71
CA ASP A 39 -11.59 19.22 7.10
C ASP A 39 -11.46 20.18 5.91
N GLY A 40 -11.50 19.64 4.68
CA GLY A 40 -11.30 20.38 3.44
C GLY A 40 -9.82 20.61 3.09
N ALA A 41 -8.86 20.17 3.91
CA ALA A 41 -7.44 20.25 3.58
C ALA A 41 -7.13 19.39 2.35
N ARG A 42 -6.31 19.95 1.45
CA ARG A 42 -5.95 19.30 0.18
C ARG A 42 -4.48 18.95 0.19
N TYR A 43 -4.18 17.73 -0.20
CA TYR A 43 -2.81 17.19 -0.26
C TYR A 43 -2.53 16.57 -1.62
N LEU A 44 -1.32 16.74 -2.11
CA LEU A 44 -0.83 16.00 -3.27
C LEU A 44 -0.18 14.70 -2.78
N LEU A 45 -0.91 13.58 -2.90
CA LEU A 45 -0.35 12.26 -2.62
C LEU A 45 0.61 11.87 -3.75
N VAL A 46 1.85 11.59 -3.41
CA VAL A 46 2.92 11.22 -4.36
C VAL A 46 3.23 9.73 -4.20
N ILE A 47 3.16 9.00 -5.31
CA ILE A 47 3.43 7.57 -5.36
C ILE A 47 4.56 7.34 -6.37
N HIS A 48 5.72 6.94 -5.87
CA HIS A 48 6.85 6.51 -6.66
C HIS A 48 6.76 5.03 -6.99
N GLN A 49 7.53 4.56 -7.95
CA GLN A 49 7.57 3.16 -8.38
C GLN A 49 6.18 2.63 -8.78
N ALA A 50 5.37 3.47 -9.41
CA ALA A 50 4.05 3.14 -9.91
C ALA A 50 4.08 2.75 -11.39
N LEU A 51 3.14 1.91 -11.81
CA LEU A 51 2.91 1.59 -13.20
C LEU A 51 1.83 2.54 -13.73
N PHE A 52 2.21 3.47 -14.61
CA PHE A 52 1.26 4.42 -15.18
C PHE A 52 0.73 3.89 -16.52
N LEU A 53 -0.55 3.51 -16.53
CA LEU A 53 -1.24 2.95 -17.70
C LEU A 53 -2.04 4.00 -18.50
N GLY A 54 -1.87 5.29 -18.14
CA GLY A 54 -2.66 6.38 -18.75
C GLY A 54 -4.12 6.35 -18.30
N ASP A 55 -4.97 6.99 -19.10
CA ASP A 55 -6.42 7.09 -18.82
C ASP A 55 -7.20 5.82 -19.28
N LYS A 56 -6.51 4.70 -19.50
CA LYS A 56 -7.13 3.43 -19.96
C LYS A 56 -7.86 2.69 -18.84
N HIS A 57 -7.64 3.07 -17.58
CA HIS A 57 -8.26 2.43 -16.43
C HIS A 57 -9.06 3.47 -15.61
N PRO A 58 -10.30 3.16 -15.20
CA PRO A 58 -11.17 4.11 -14.49
C PRO A 58 -10.70 4.46 -13.09
N GLY A 59 -9.83 3.62 -12.49
CA GLY A 59 -9.31 3.82 -11.14
C GLY A 59 -7.82 3.49 -11.06
N SER A 60 -7.22 3.79 -9.91
CA SER A 60 -5.85 3.43 -9.58
C SER A 60 -5.84 2.33 -8.53
N LEU A 61 -5.00 1.32 -8.71
CA LEU A 61 -4.79 0.26 -7.73
C LEU A 61 -3.54 0.58 -6.90
N VAL A 62 -3.69 0.53 -5.59
CA VAL A 62 -2.58 0.74 -4.65
C VAL A 62 -2.25 -0.59 -3.98
N ASN A 63 -0.96 -0.96 -3.98
CA ASN A 63 -0.50 -2.15 -3.28
C ASN A 63 -0.25 -1.81 -1.80
N PRO A 64 -1.05 -2.35 -0.86
CA PRO A 64 -0.90 -2.04 0.56
C PRO A 64 0.47 -2.48 1.13
N ASN A 65 1.06 -3.54 0.59
CA ASN A 65 2.37 -4.01 1.05
C ASN A 65 3.51 -3.12 0.55
N GLN A 66 3.35 -2.46 -0.60
CA GLN A 66 4.30 -1.41 -1.02
C GLN A 66 4.26 -0.24 -0.04
N LEU A 67 3.08 0.21 0.37
CA LEU A 67 2.93 1.28 1.37
C LEU A 67 3.56 0.89 2.71
N ARG A 68 3.30 -0.32 3.21
CA ARG A 68 3.90 -0.86 4.45
C ARG A 68 5.42 -0.95 4.36
N HIS A 69 5.95 -1.33 3.20
CA HIS A 69 7.41 -1.37 2.96
C HIS A 69 8.06 0.01 3.12
N HIS A 70 7.33 1.06 2.79
CA HIS A 70 7.76 2.45 2.94
C HIS A 70 7.38 3.07 4.30
N GLY A 71 6.99 2.25 5.27
CA GLY A 71 6.79 2.67 6.66
C GLY A 71 5.40 3.24 6.97
N LEU A 72 4.43 3.13 6.05
CA LEU A 72 3.06 3.57 6.33
C LEU A 72 2.31 2.52 7.15
N ALA A 73 1.45 2.99 8.06
CA ALA A 73 0.52 2.13 8.75
C ALA A 73 -0.75 1.96 7.90
N VAL A 74 -0.91 0.76 7.32
CA VAL A 74 -2.06 0.43 6.46
C VAL A 74 -2.97 -0.55 7.18
N HIS A 75 -4.14 -0.08 7.58
CA HIS A 75 -5.22 -0.84 8.19
C HIS A 75 -6.32 -1.07 7.15
N ASP A 76 -6.10 -2.03 6.26
CA ASP A 76 -6.99 -2.34 5.14
C ASP A 76 -8.07 -3.39 5.46
N CYS A 77 -8.05 -3.95 6.68
CA CYS A 77 -9.14 -4.79 7.16
C CYS A 77 -10.35 -3.91 7.55
N PRO A 78 -11.53 -4.12 6.97
CA PRO A 78 -12.72 -3.38 7.36
C PRO A 78 -13.13 -3.65 8.81
N ARG A 79 -13.71 -2.64 9.47
CA ARG A 79 -14.11 -2.71 10.90
C ARG A 79 -15.12 -3.81 11.19
N GLN A 80 -15.91 -4.23 10.22
CA GLN A 80 -16.85 -5.36 10.38
C GLN A 80 -16.16 -6.70 10.59
N PHE A 81 -14.86 -6.84 10.23
CA PHE A 81 -14.07 -8.06 10.42
C PHE A 81 -13.05 -7.91 11.56
N ASP A 82 -12.66 -6.69 11.88
CA ASP A 82 -11.74 -6.37 12.96
C ASP A 82 -12.14 -5.01 13.57
N GLU A 83 -12.79 -5.03 14.72
CA GLU A 83 -13.24 -3.83 15.43
C GLU A 83 -12.09 -2.89 15.83
N ALA A 84 -10.90 -3.44 16.02
CA ALA A 84 -9.70 -2.66 16.33
C ALA A 84 -9.09 -1.97 15.10
N SER A 85 -9.51 -2.36 13.89
CA SER A 85 -9.04 -1.74 12.66
C SER A 85 -9.49 -0.31 12.54
N ARG A 86 -8.58 0.59 12.21
CA ARG A 86 -8.90 1.98 11.87
C ARG A 86 -9.54 2.11 10.49
N HIS A 87 -9.37 1.11 9.63
CA HIS A 87 -9.74 1.11 8.22
C HIS A 87 -9.26 2.40 7.54
N ALA A 88 -7.96 2.61 7.55
CA ALA A 88 -7.31 3.83 7.10
C ALA A 88 -5.84 3.58 6.73
N ILE A 89 -5.28 4.49 5.95
CA ILE A 89 -3.84 4.63 5.72
C ILE A 89 -3.35 5.81 6.56
N TYR A 90 -2.34 5.60 7.39
CA TYR A 90 -1.70 6.66 8.15
C TYR A 90 -0.29 6.89 7.64
N VAL A 91 0.04 8.15 7.34
CA VAL A 91 1.35 8.61 6.87
C VAL A 91 2.04 9.36 8.01
N PRO A 92 2.99 8.71 8.73
CA PRO A 92 3.59 9.29 9.94
C PRO A 92 4.32 10.59 9.69
N GLU A 93 5.08 10.69 8.60
CA GLU A 93 5.91 11.87 8.29
C GLU A 93 5.08 13.15 8.12
N SER A 94 3.90 13.04 7.55
CA SER A 94 3.00 14.18 7.29
C SER A 94 1.88 14.27 8.30
N ASN A 95 1.77 13.31 9.24
CA ASN A 95 0.66 13.17 10.18
C ASN A 95 -0.72 13.19 9.49
N VAL A 96 -0.82 12.61 8.30
CA VAL A 96 -2.05 12.54 7.51
C VAL A 96 -2.67 11.15 7.66
N THR A 97 -3.98 11.13 7.94
CA THR A 97 -4.78 9.91 7.95
C THR A 97 -5.74 9.95 6.76
N ILE A 98 -5.73 8.91 5.95
CA ILE A 98 -6.63 8.71 4.80
C ILE A 98 -7.61 7.59 5.19
N PRO A 99 -8.85 7.90 5.59
CA PRO A 99 -9.86 6.89 5.85
C PRO A 99 -10.17 6.08 4.59
N LEU A 100 -10.45 4.80 4.77
CA LEU A 100 -10.89 3.92 3.70
C LEU A 100 -12.39 3.67 3.82
N GLU A 101 -13.03 3.58 2.66
CA GLU A 101 -14.42 3.21 2.49
C GLU A 101 -14.52 1.84 1.81
N LEU A 102 -15.71 1.25 1.77
CA LEU A 102 -15.97 0.00 1.09
C LEU A 102 -16.93 0.22 -0.08
N ASP A 103 -16.55 -0.32 -1.24
CA ASP A 103 -17.47 -0.62 -2.34
C ASP A 103 -17.49 -2.14 -2.55
N GLY A 104 -18.56 -2.78 -2.10
CA GLY A 104 -18.63 -4.23 -1.99
C GLY A 104 -17.56 -4.77 -1.03
N VAL A 105 -16.51 -5.42 -1.56
CA VAL A 105 -15.39 -5.99 -0.80
C VAL A 105 -14.07 -5.23 -1.04
N ILE A 106 -14.12 -4.13 -1.77
CA ILE A 106 -12.94 -3.35 -2.13
C ILE A 106 -12.83 -2.14 -1.21
N SER A 107 -11.71 -2.05 -0.49
CA SER A 107 -11.35 -0.83 0.26
C SER A 107 -10.83 0.23 -0.71
N TYR A 108 -11.35 1.45 -0.62
CA TYR A 108 -10.96 2.55 -1.49
C TYR A 108 -10.94 3.88 -0.74
N PHE A 109 -10.35 4.87 -1.32
CA PHE A 109 -10.51 6.29 -0.97
C PHE A 109 -10.69 7.12 -2.24
N GLU A 110 -11.44 8.20 -2.14
CA GLU A 110 -11.65 9.11 -3.26
C GLU A 110 -10.44 10.01 -3.48
N SER A 111 -10.12 10.25 -4.74
CA SER A 111 -9.06 11.16 -5.11
C SER A 111 -9.34 11.86 -6.44
N LEU A 112 -8.73 13.02 -6.65
CA LEU A 112 -8.93 13.85 -7.83
C LEU A 112 -7.67 13.86 -8.70
N LYS A 113 -7.85 14.03 -10.00
CA LYS A 113 -6.73 14.25 -10.93
C LYS A 113 -6.12 15.64 -10.68
N PRO A 114 -4.82 15.76 -10.39
CA PRO A 114 -4.20 17.06 -10.13
C PRO A 114 -4.22 17.98 -11.34
N THR A 115 -4.45 19.25 -11.12
CA THR A 115 -4.19 20.33 -12.05
C THR A 115 -2.72 20.75 -12.00
N ASP A 116 -2.26 21.60 -12.94
CA ASP A 116 -0.90 22.15 -12.90
C ASP A 116 -0.69 23.03 -11.64
N ASN A 117 -1.72 23.72 -11.22
CA ASN A 117 -1.70 24.50 -9.98
C ASN A 117 -1.55 23.59 -8.76
N ASP A 118 -2.29 22.47 -8.68
CA ASP A 118 -2.18 21.51 -7.59
C ASP A 118 -0.76 20.94 -7.47
N LEU A 119 -0.13 20.61 -8.60
CA LEU A 119 1.23 20.08 -8.63
C LEU A 119 2.29 21.07 -8.11
N SER A 120 2.01 22.37 -8.22
CA SER A 120 2.94 23.44 -7.84
C SER A 120 2.68 24.02 -6.44
N THR A 121 1.46 23.90 -5.92
CA THR A 121 1.05 24.62 -4.69
C THR A 121 0.69 23.72 -3.52
N LEU A 122 0.25 22.47 -3.76
CA LEU A 122 -0.19 21.61 -2.67
C LEU A 122 0.98 20.97 -1.92
N ASP A 123 0.81 20.82 -0.62
CA ASP A 123 1.73 20.07 0.22
C ASP A 123 1.77 18.60 -0.24
N ARG A 124 3.00 18.09 -0.40
CA ARG A 124 3.26 16.73 -0.88
C ARG A 124 3.28 15.75 0.28
N VAL A 125 2.48 14.72 0.15
CA VAL A 125 2.44 13.58 1.06
C VAL A 125 2.93 12.34 0.31
N HIS A 126 4.11 11.85 0.66
CA HIS A 126 4.73 10.70 -0.01
C HIS A 126 4.17 9.39 0.56
N LEU A 127 3.49 8.61 -0.28
CA LEU A 127 3.00 7.28 0.08
C LEU A 127 4.06 6.20 -0.12
N THR A 128 5.03 6.46 -0.99
CA THR A 128 6.19 5.62 -1.24
C THR A 128 7.41 6.52 -1.49
N ASN A 129 8.62 5.97 -1.49
CA ASN A 129 9.84 6.69 -1.84
C ASN A 129 10.39 6.29 -3.21
N GLU A 130 11.45 6.93 -3.66
CA GLU A 130 12.08 6.71 -4.98
C GLU A 130 12.90 5.41 -5.05
N ALA A 131 13.17 4.75 -3.92
CA ALA A 131 13.92 3.49 -3.91
C ALA A 131 13.22 2.42 -4.75
N ASP A 132 14.01 1.61 -5.42
CA ASP A 132 13.51 0.55 -6.27
C ASP A 132 12.61 -0.41 -5.50
N TRP A 133 11.44 -0.66 -6.04
CA TRP A 133 10.48 -1.62 -5.52
C TRP A 133 10.50 -2.90 -6.35
N GLU A 134 10.90 -4.00 -5.72
CA GLU A 134 10.94 -5.32 -6.33
C GLU A 134 10.03 -6.29 -5.58
N PRO A 135 8.74 -6.36 -5.95
CA PRO A 135 7.72 -7.12 -5.20
C PRO A 135 7.98 -8.64 -5.17
N TYR A 136 8.75 -9.16 -6.11
CA TYR A 136 9.11 -10.59 -6.17
C TYR A 136 10.51 -10.89 -5.61
N SER A 137 11.11 -9.93 -4.93
CA SER A 137 12.42 -10.12 -4.29
C SER A 137 12.35 -11.21 -3.22
N LYS A 138 13.37 -12.08 -3.18
CA LYS A 138 13.51 -13.13 -2.14
C LYS A 138 13.51 -12.56 -0.72
N ALA A 139 13.96 -11.31 -0.55
CA ALA A 139 13.97 -10.66 0.75
C ALA A 139 12.60 -10.58 1.45
N PHE A 140 11.50 -10.55 0.69
CA PHE A 140 10.15 -10.59 1.27
C PHE A 140 9.78 -12.00 1.73
N THR A 141 10.05 -13.01 0.92
CA THR A 141 9.78 -14.41 1.27
C THR A 141 10.61 -14.85 2.49
N GLU A 142 11.88 -14.53 2.52
CA GLU A 142 12.78 -14.88 3.63
C GLU A 142 12.36 -14.21 4.95
N LYS A 143 11.97 -12.93 4.91
CA LYS A 143 11.48 -12.22 6.10
C LYS A 143 10.17 -12.82 6.63
N GLU A 144 9.25 -13.19 5.73
CA GLU A 144 7.99 -13.82 6.11
C GLU A 144 8.22 -15.20 6.75
N GLU A 145 9.09 -16.03 6.18
CA GLU A 145 9.45 -17.33 6.75
C GLU A 145 10.07 -17.21 8.15
N VAL A 146 10.94 -16.21 8.35
CA VAL A 146 11.54 -15.95 9.66
C VAL A 146 10.46 -15.54 10.68
N ALA A 147 9.55 -14.65 10.29
CA ALA A 147 8.45 -14.20 11.15
C ALA A 147 7.52 -15.38 11.53
N GLN A 148 7.19 -16.25 10.59
CA GLN A 148 6.38 -17.44 10.83
C GLN A 148 7.07 -18.41 11.79
N ARG A 149 8.37 -18.66 11.62
CA ARG A 149 9.16 -19.52 12.52
C ARG A 149 9.20 -18.93 13.95
N CYS A 150 9.41 -17.63 14.08
CA CYS A 150 9.41 -16.96 15.39
C CYS A 150 8.03 -17.07 16.08
N ALA A 151 6.94 -16.88 15.34
CA ALA A 151 5.59 -17.02 15.88
C ALA A 151 5.27 -18.46 16.32
N ALA A 152 5.69 -19.46 15.55
CA ALA A 152 5.54 -20.86 15.91
C ALA A 152 6.30 -21.24 17.17
N VAL A 153 7.54 -20.75 17.33
CA VAL A 153 8.35 -20.98 18.57
C VAL A 153 7.70 -20.31 19.77
N ALA A 154 7.19 -19.08 19.62
CA ALA A 154 6.50 -18.38 20.72
C ALA A 154 5.24 -19.12 21.18
N LYS A 155 4.45 -19.67 20.24
CA LYS A 155 3.26 -20.46 20.53
C LYS A 155 3.60 -21.71 21.34
N VAL A 156 4.60 -22.48 20.92
CA VAL A 156 5.06 -23.70 21.63
C VAL A 156 5.56 -23.37 23.03
N ARG A 157 6.27 -22.26 23.22
CA ARG A 157 6.71 -21.80 24.56
C ARG A 157 5.54 -21.50 25.48
N ASN A 158 4.54 -20.78 24.98
CA ASN A 158 3.35 -20.43 25.78
C ASN A 158 2.55 -21.68 26.16
N GLU A 159 2.36 -22.63 25.25
CA GLU A 159 1.69 -23.89 25.53
C GLU A 159 2.42 -24.70 26.64
N LYS A 160 3.75 -24.81 26.58
CA LYS A 160 4.55 -25.46 27.62
C LYS A 160 4.47 -24.77 28.98
N GLN A 161 4.39 -23.44 29.02
CA GLN A 161 4.23 -22.69 30.28
C GLN A 161 2.85 -22.91 30.91
N VAL A 162 1.79 -23.03 30.11
CA VAL A 162 0.44 -23.32 30.60
C VAL A 162 0.38 -24.73 31.19
N ILE A 163 0.94 -25.75 30.53
CA ILE A 163 0.98 -27.12 31.00
C ILE A 163 1.73 -27.23 32.32
N ASN A 164 2.89 -26.56 32.47
CA ASN A 164 3.67 -26.58 33.70
C ASN A 164 2.97 -25.88 34.86
N ARG A 165 2.14 -24.85 34.63
CA ARG A 165 1.32 -24.21 35.66
C ARG A 165 0.15 -25.06 36.13
N THR A 166 -0.43 -25.88 35.24
CA THR A 166 -1.53 -26.80 35.58
C THR A 166 -1.06 -28.08 36.27
N ALA A 167 0.18 -28.50 36.04
CA ALA A 167 0.75 -29.70 36.66
C ALA A 167 1.38 -29.43 38.05
N GLY A 168 1.48 -28.19 38.49
CA GLY A 168 2.02 -27.76 39.77
C GLY A 168 0.99 -27.28 40.81
N ALA A 169 -0.32 -27.52 40.54
CA ALA A 169 -1.40 -27.15 41.46
C ALA A 169 -1.98 -28.36 42.19
#